data_7bc0c9c050861873ea929ea8ea9cfbf0
#
_entry.id   7bc0c9c050861873ea929ea8ea9cfbf0
#
_cell.length_a   1.000
_cell.length_b   1.000
_cell.length_c   1.000
_cell.angle_alpha   90.00
_cell.angle_beta   90.00
_cell.angle_gamma   90.00
#
_symmetry.space_group_name_H-M   'P 1'
#
loop_
_entity.id
_entity.type
_entity.pdbx_description
1 polymer ?
#
loop_
_entity_poly.entity_id
_entity_poly.type
_entity_poly.pdbx_seq_one_letter_code
_entity_poly.pdbx_strand_id
1 'polypeptide(L)'
;MAQNHYQVAKYFTMTEHLIIPELLVFSRISWQKLSPEDQALIKKLSKEAQAEQRVLWYEAENAAIEKMKAAGTEIITDIDKKPFQDAVKPVWDKYGAKYAAMVKRIEAVN
;
A
#
# COMPACT_ATOMS: atom_id res chain seq x y z
N MET A 1 -2.31 -12.11 6.23
CA MET A 1 -0.92 -12.33 6.67
C MET A 1 -0.42 -13.65 6.11
N ALA A 2 0.08 -13.61 4.89
CA ALA A 2 0.53 -14.81 4.20
C ALA A 2 1.81 -15.43 4.79
N GLN A 3 2.60 -14.68 5.57
CA GLN A 3 3.95 -15.10 5.94
C GLN A 3 4.16 -15.40 7.44
N ASN A 4 3.12 -15.24 8.27
CA ASN A 4 3.12 -15.61 9.70
C ASN A 4 4.35 -15.14 10.52
N HIS A 5 4.99 -14.02 10.15
CA HIS A 5 6.19 -13.49 10.82
C HIS A 5 5.98 -13.22 12.30
N TYR A 6 4.74 -12.95 12.72
CA TYR A 6 4.36 -12.74 14.11
C TYR A 6 4.66 -13.94 15.03
N GLN A 7 4.84 -15.14 14.49
CA GLN A 7 5.18 -16.32 15.27
C GLN A 7 6.62 -16.28 15.81
N VAL A 8 7.49 -15.50 15.17
CA VAL A 8 8.91 -15.37 15.52
C VAL A 8 9.30 -13.94 15.91
N ALA A 9 8.45 -12.96 15.65
CA ALA A 9 8.67 -11.56 15.97
C ALA A 9 7.82 -11.14 17.17
N LYS A 10 8.48 -10.74 18.28
CA LYS A 10 7.80 -10.27 19.50
C LYS A 10 7.26 -8.83 19.36
N TYR A 11 7.83 -8.05 18.46
CA TYR A 11 7.49 -6.63 18.25
C TYR A 11 7.09 -6.39 16.83
N PHE A 12 6.08 -5.57 16.63
CA PHE A 12 5.67 -5.06 15.33
C PHE A 12 5.51 -3.54 15.38
N THR A 13 6.37 -2.84 14.66
CA THR A 13 6.40 -1.37 14.66
C THR A 13 5.70 -0.82 13.43
N MET A 14 4.70 0.04 13.65
CA MET A 14 3.91 0.70 12.61
C MET A 14 4.69 1.89 12.02
N THR A 15 5.69 1.61 11.20
CA THR A 15 6.53 2.65 10.59
C THR A 15 5.80 3.41 9.46
N GLU A 16 4.80 2.79 8.85
CA GLU A 16 4.01 3.38 7.73
C GLU A 16 4.90 3.93 6.61
N HIS A 17 6.01 3.26 6.34
CA HIS A 17 7.03 3.73 5.40
C HIS A 17 6.72 3.43 3.94
N LEU A 18 5.67 2.65 3.67
CA LEU A 18 5.26 2.26 2.32
C LEU A 18 3.74 2.36 2.17
N ILE A 19 3.33 2.94 1.05
CA ILE A 19 1.98 2.82 0.50
C ILE A 19 2.15 2.21 -0.88
N ILE A 20 1.87 0.91 -1.00
CA ILE A 20 2.03 0.18 -2.26
C ILE A 20 0.71 0.28 -3.04
N PRO A 21 0.67 1.00 -4.18
CA PRO A 21 -0.52 1.05 -5.00
C PRO A 21 -0.68 -0.27 -5.76
N GLU A 22 -1.88 -0.83 -5.73
CA GLU A 22 -2.27 -1.91 -6.61
C GLU A 22 -3.11 -1.37 -7.76
N LEU A 23 -2.80 -1.80 -8.99
CA LEU A 23 -3.45 -1.32 -10.18
C LEU A 23 -4.08 -2.49 -10.94
N LEU A 24 -5.39 -2.40 -11.18
CA LEU A 24 -6.05 -3.27 -12.13
C LEU A 24 -5.77 -2.76 -13.55
N VAL A 25 -5.02 -3.53 -14.31
CA VAL A 25 -4.64 -3.16 -15.67
C VAL A 25 -5.26 -4.09 -16.70
N PHE A 26 -5.58 -3.56 -17.86
CA PHE A 26 -6.08 -4.30 -19.00
C PHE A 26 -5.18 -4.08 -20.21
N SER A 27 -4.87 -5.13 -20.96
CA SER A 27 -4.09 -5.00 -22.19
C SER A 27 -4.80 -4.08 -23.19
N ARG A 28 -4.12 -3.06 -23.69
CA ARG A 28 -4.67 -2.15 -24.69
C ARG A 28 -5.13 -2.89 -25.95
N ILE A 29 -4.34 -3.87 -26.40
CA ILE A 29 -4.66 -4.67 -27.60
C ILE A 29 -5.95 -5.47 -27.41
N SER A 30 -6.11 -6.10 -26.23
CA SER A 30 -7.32 -6.84 -25.90
C SER A 30 -8.50 -5.90 -25.68
N TRP A 31 -8.29 -4.76 -25.04
CA TRP A 31 -9.31 -3.75 -24.79
C TRP A 31 -9.96 -3.23 -26.08
N GLN A 32 -9.15 -2.98 -27.11
CA GLN A 32 -9.62 -2.49 -28.41
C GLN A 32 -10.48 -3.49 -29.20
N LYS A 33 -10.47 -4.79 -28.80
CA LYS A 33 -11.30 -5.83 -29.40
C LYS A 33 -12.66 -5.96 -28.75
N LEU A 34 -12.87 -5.32 -27.61
CA LEU A 34 -14.13 -5.34 -26.90
C LEU A 34 -15.12 -4.35 -27.49
N SER A 35 -16.40 -4.67 -27.42
CA SER A 35 -17.46 -3.72 -27.76
C SER A 35 -17.46 -2.52 -26.79
N PRO A 36 -18.01 -1.35 -27.20
CA PRO A 36 -18.16 -0.22 -26.29
C PRO A 36 -18.95 -0.57 -25.01
N GLU A 37 -19.93 -1.42 -25.15
CA GLU A 37 -20.79 -1.92 -24.06
C GLU A 37 -19.97 -2.74 -23.05
N ASP A 38 -19.15 -3.67 -23.54
CA ASP A 38 -18.27 -4.48 -22.69
C ASP A 38 -17.21 -3.63 -22.01
N GLN A 39 -16.64 -2.66 -22.73
CA GLN A 39 -15.70 -1.71 -22.14
C GLN A 39 -16.33 -0.90 -21.01
N ALA A 40 -17.55 -0.45 -21.20
CA ALA A 40 -18.31 0.29 -20.18
C ALA A 40 -18.62 -0.59 -18.97
N LEU A 41 -19.05 -1.83 -19.22
CA LEU A 41 -19.34 -2.82 -18.17
C LEU A 41 -18.11 -3.13 -17.33
N ILE A 42 -16.98 -3.44 -17.97
CA ILE A 42 -15.72 -3.72 -17.26
C ILE A 42 -15.29 -2.53 -16.42
N LYS A 43 -15.36 -1.30 -16.93
CA LYS A 43 -15.04 -0.09 -16.16
C LYS A 43 -15.94 0.06 -14.93
N LYS A 44 -17.25 -0.20 -15.08
CA LYS A 44 -18.21 -0.14 -13.98
C LYS A 44 -17.85 -1.18 -12.91
N LEU A 45 -17.73 -2.44 -13.31
CA LEU A 45 -17.44 -3.55 -12.40
C LEU A 45 -16.08 -3.38 -11.71
N SER A 46 -15.08 -2.84 -12.41
CA SER A 46 -13.76 -2.55 -11.81
C SER A 46 -13.84 -1.52 -10.68
N LYS A 47 -14.69 -0.51 -10.81
CA LYS A 47 -14.90 0.49 -9.75
C LYS A 47 -15.65 -0.10 -8.56
N GLU A 48 -16.65 -0.95 -8.81
CA GLU A 48 -17.38 -1.63 -7.76
C GLU A 48 -16.46 -2.58 -6.99
N ALA A 49 -15.69 -3.40 -7.70
CA ALA A 49 -14.70 -4.29 -7.11
C ALA A 49 -13.62 -3.53 -6.32
N GLN A 50 -13.19 -2.34 -6.79
CA GLN A 50 -12.25 -1.50 -6.04
C GLN A 50 -12.84 -1.03 -4.71
N ALA A 51 -14.11 -0.66 -4.69
CA ALA A 51 -14.78 -0.21 -3.46
C ALA A 51 -14.90 -1.36 -2.45
N GLU A 52 -15.34 -2.53 -2.92
CA GLU A 52 -15.45 -3.74 -2.10
C GLU A 52 -14.08 -4.20 -1.58
N GLN A 53 -13.06 -4.23 -2.44
CA GLN A 53 -11.69 -4.61 -2.08
C GLN A 53 -11.13 -3.76 -0.93
N ARG A 54 -11.41 -2.46 -0.90
CA ARG A 54 -10.95 -1.59 0.19
C ARG A 54 -11.56 -1.98 1.53
N VAL A 55 -12.84 -2.35 1.56
CA VAL A 55 -13.51 -2.80 2.79
C VAL A 55 -12.90 -4.13 3.26
N LEU A 56 -12.82 -5.10 2.37
CA LEU A 56 -12.24 -6.42 2.67
C LEU A 56 -10.78 -6.33 3.12
N TRP A 57 -10.01 -5.41 2.51
CA TRP A 57 -8.62 -5.18 2.90
C TRP A 57 -8.52 -4.64 4.33
N TYR A 58 -9.32 -3.62 4.65
CA TYR A 58 -9.36 -3.05 5.99
C TYR A 58 -9.77 -4.07 7.06
N GLU A 59 -10.77 -4.88 6.77
CA GLU A 59 -11.19 -5.97 7.66
C GLU A 59 -10.06 -6.98 7.87
N ALA A 60 -9.37 -7.36 6.79
CA ALA A 60 -8.23 -8.29 6.87
C ALA A 60 -7.05 -7.72 7.65
N GLU A 61 -6.76 -6.42 7.52
CA GLU A 61 -5.72 -5.74 8.30
C GLU A 61 -6.05 -5.74 9.79
N ASN A 62 -7.28 -5.38 10.16
CA ASN A 62 -7.73 -5.39 11.55
C ASN A 62 -7.68 -6.80 12.16
N ALA A 63 -8.18 -7.78 11.44
CA ALA A 63 -8.11 -9.18 11.89
C ALA A 63 -6.66 -9.66 12.06
N ALA A 64 -5.77 -9.20 11.20
CA ALA A 64 -4.34 -9.52 11.28
C ALA A 64 -3.69 -8.91 12.54
N ILE A 65 -4.01 -7.66 12.87
CA ILE A 65 -3.53 -6.98 14.09
C ILE A 65 -4.01 -7.72 15.34
N GLU A 66 -5.29 -8.07 15.41
CA GLU A 66 -5.84 -8.81 16.55
C GLU A 66 -5.20 -10.21 16.68
N LYS A 67 -4.94 -10.88 15.58
CA LYS A 67 -4.24 -12.16 15.59
C LYS A 67 -2.79 -12.03 16.11
N MET A 68 -2.09 -10.95 15.75
CA MET A 68 -0.75 -10.66 16.27
C MET A 68 -0.77 -10.42 17.78
N LYS A 69 -1.70 -9.59 18.27
CA LYS A 69 -1.88 -9.32 19.69
C LYS A 69 -2.17 -10.61 20.47
N ALA A 70 -3.08 -11.44 19.96
CA ALA A 70 -3.42 -12.72 20.57
C ALA A 70 -2.23 -13.70 20.63
N ALA A 71 -1.30 -13.59 19.69
CA ALA A 71 -0.05 -14.36 19.69
C ALA A 71 1.04 -13.79 20.60
N GLY A 72 0.77 -12.68 21.31
CA GLY A 72 1.72 -12.03 22.22
C GLY A 72 2.67 -11.05 21.54
N THR A 73 2.39 -10.64 20.30
CA THR A 73 3.17 -9.59 19.63
C THR A 73 2.77 -8.22 20.17
N GLU A 74 3.75 -7.45 20.61
CA GLU A 74 3.58 -6.05 21.00
C GLU A 74 3.52 -5.16 19.76
N ILE A 75 2.44 -4.39 19.63
CA ILE A 75 2.25 -3.46 18.50
C ILE A 75 2.69 -2.06 18.94
N ILE A 76 3.72 -1.52 18.32
CA ILE A 76 4.28 -0.20 18.61
C ILE A 76 3.75 0.78 17.57
N THR A 77 2.94 1.74 17.98
CA THR A 77 2.30 2.74 17.10
C THR A 77 2.88 4.13 17.25
N ASP A 78 3.44 4.43 18.42
CA ASP A 78 4.02 5.75 18.72
C ASP A 78 5.53 5.69 18.53
N ILE A 79 5.98 6.08 17.32
CA ILE A 79 7.40 6.15 16.98
C ILE A 79 7.74 7.51 16.37
N ASP A 80 8.91 8.03 16.73
CA ASP A 80 9.50 9.13 15.98
C ASP A 80 10.03 8.63 14.63
N LYS A 81 9.39 9.06 13.54
CA LYS A 81 9.78 8.68 12.16
C LYS A 81 10.97 9.49 11.64
N LYS A 82 11.32 10.61 12.29
CA LYS A 82 12.35 11.53 11.82
C LYS A 82 13.73 10.87 11.67
N PRO A 83 14.24 10.08 12.63
CA PRO A 83 15.53 9.39 12.48
C PRO A 83 15.57 8.45 11.27
N PHE A 84 14.46 7.77 10.95
CA PHE A 84 14.38 6.90 9.77
C PHE A 84 14.42 7.70 8.48
N GLN A 85 13.71 8.83 8.41
CA GLN A 85 13.72 9.72 7.26
C GLN A 85 15.13 10.31 7.02
N ASP A 86 15.81 10.70 8.09
CA ASP A 86 17.17 11.24 8.00
C ASP A 86 18.18 10.17 7.53
N ALA A 87 18.03 8.94 8.01
CA ALA A 87 18.91 7.83 7.61
C ALA A 87 18.81 7.46 6.12
N VAL A 88 17.65 7.65 5.49
CA VAL A 88 17.47 7.36 4.06
C VAL A 88 17.81 8.54 3.14
N LYS A 89 18.11 9.71 3.69
CA LYS A 89 18.44 10.91 2.91
C LYS A 89 19.55 10.68 1.86
N PRO A 90 20.67 9.98 2.13
CA PRO A 90 21.68 9.71 1.11
C PRO A 90 21.16 8.90 -0.09
N VAL A 91 20.13 8.07 0.12
CA VAL A 91 19.48 7.31 -0.96
C VAL A 91 18.68 8.27 -1.85
N TRP A 92 17.95 9.20 -1.23
CA TRP A 92 17.23 10.25 -1.96
C TRP A 92 18.19 11.16 -2.76
N ASP A 93 19.29 11.58 -2.15
CA ASP A 93 20.29 12.42 -2.82
C ASP A 93 20.89 11.71 -4.05
N LYS A 94 21.12 10.40 -3.95
CA LYS A 94 21.71 9.61 -5.02
C LYS A 94 20.73 9.26 -6.15
N TYR A 95 19.51 8.87 -5.82
CA TYR A 95 18.56 8.30 -6.80
C TYR A 95 17.36 9.19 -7.06
N GLY A 96 17.04 10.12 -6.17
CA GLY A 96 15.84 10.96 -6.22
C GLY A 96 15.95 12.15 -7.17
N ALA A 97 17.16 12.57 -7.56
CA ALA A 97 17.37 13.79 -8.33
C ALA A 97 16.53 13.85 -9.62
N LYS A 98 16.46 12.76 -10.37
CA LYS A 98 15.65 12.68 -11.60
C LYS A 98 14.14 12.71 -11.37
N TYR A 99 13.70 12.53 -10.11
CA TYR A 99 12.29 12.54 -9.72
C TYR A 99 11.94 13.74 -8.83
N ALA A 100 12.82 14.73 -8.71
CA ALA A 100 12.66 15.84 -7.77
C ALA A 100 11.31 16.56 -7.90
N ALA A 101 10.78 16.72 -9.11
CA ALA A 101 9.48 17.33 -9.34
C ALA A 101 8.32 16.47 -8.78
N MET A 102 8.43 15.14 -8.88
CA MET A 102 7.45 14.21 -8.33
C MET A 102 7.53 14.17 -6.80
N VAL A 103 8.74 14.13 -6.25
CA VAL A 103 8.97 14.17 -4.79
C VAL A 103 8.33 15.42 -4.19
N LYS A 104 8.58 16.60 -4.74
CA LYS A 104 7.94 17.84 -4.27
C LYS A 104 6.41 17.80 -4.31
N ARG A 105 5.83 17.15 -5.32
CA ARG A 105 4.37 16.98 -5.40
C ARG A 105 3.84 16.03 -4.32
N ILE A 106 4.59 14.98 -3.99
CA ILE A 106 4.23 14.05 -2.91
C ILE A 106 4.33 14.74 -1.55
N GLU A 107 5.42 15.46 -1.30
CA GLU A 107 5.64 16.20 -0.05
C GLU A 107 4.60 17.32 0.17
N ALA A 108 4.00 17.85 -0.90
CA ALA A 108 2.95 18.87 -0.83
C ALA A 108 1.54 18.29 -0.53
N VAL A 109 1.38 16.97 -0.47
CA VAL A 109 0.13 16.32 -0.08
C VAL A 109 0.15 16.11 1.44
N ASN A 110 -0.59 16.96 2.15
CA ASN A 110 -0.80 16.87 3.60
C ASN A 110 -2.10 16.15 3.92
#